data_c9ab18d4ec3a260ff64ae9a5c013ba72
#
_entry.id   c9ab18d4ec3a260ff64ae9a5c013ba72
#
_cell.length_a   1.000
_cell.length_b   1.000
_cell.length_c   1.000
_cell.angle_alpha   90.00
_cell.angle_beta   90.00
_cell.angle_gamma   90.00
#
_symmetry.space_group_name_H-M   'P 1'
#
loop_
_entity.id
_entity.type
_entity.pdbx_description
1 polymer ?
#
loop_
_entity_poly.entity_id
_entity_poly.type
_entity_poly.pdbx_seq_one_letter_code
_entity_poly.pdbx_strand_id
1 'polypeptide(L)'
;AISAAGATAAIGFLCSESLKDALPVLSQANVPALTLSVRWKGLMEDAIKAGSSLFRLAPNADQEAAKLSDVILRDWAGSAVALLEDGTIRGRELTEAIRTSLEERGLKPAFVDTFRPGQEQQLTLVRRVKAAGITHAFIGGDRGDVAVIARDAKSEGLSLTLLGGEAMRAADEPVPLEDGVLAVGLIETPQEPAAAALVAELTEAKITPEGYVVPAHSAVTILADAWGISSAMGTPVADALIGTTFETALGPVTFGEDHELTENPYRLLEWQGDRFVPVPEKTQ
;
A
#
# COMPACT_ATOMS: atom_id res chain seq x y z
N ALA A 1 -20.26 -14.60 20.42
CA ALA A 1 -20.50 -13.33 21.14
C ALA A 1 -21.06 -12.27 20.19
N ILE A 2 -20.38 -11.90 19.10
CA ILE A 2 -20.79 -10.84 18.14
C ILE A 2 -22.17 -11.12 17.52
N SER A 3 -22.35 -12.32 16.97
CA SER A 3 -23.64 -12.72 16.37
C SER A 3 -24.78 -12.80 17.41
N ALA A 4 -24.50 -13.25 18.64
CA ALA A 4 -25.48 -13.28 19.72
C ALA A 4 -25.84 -11.88 20.26
N ALA A 5 -25.02 -10.88 20.01
CA ALA A 5 -25.28 -9.48 20.39
C ALA A 5 -26.12 -8.71 19.34
N GLY A 6 -26.54 -9.36 18.25
CA GLY A 6 -27.32 -8.71 17.20
C GLY A 6 -26.51 -7.72 16.35
N ALA A 7 -25.19 -7.93 16.26
CA ALA A 7 -24.33 -7.10 15.41
C ALA A 7 -24.77 -7.22 13.94
N THR A 8 -24.85 -6.10 13.24
CA THR A 8 -25.21 -5.98 11.82
C THR A 8 -24.00 -5.97 10.90
N ALA A 9 -22.81 -5.71 11.42
CA ALA A 9 -21.54 -5.77 10.73
C ALA A 9 -20.39 -5.99 11.73
N ALA A 10 -19.21 -6.40 11.24
CA ALA A 10 -18.01 -6.57 12.05
C ALA A 10 -16.82 -5.86 11.39
N ILE A 11 -16.01 -5.15 12.17
CA ILE A 11 -14.80 -4.47 11.69
C ILE A 11 -13.58 -4.88 12.51
N GLY A 12 -12.38 -4.68 11.94
CA GLY A 12 -11.11 -4.95 12.59
C GLY A 12 -10.38 -6.12 11.92
N PHE A 13 -10.15 -7.20 12.70
CA PHE A 13 -9.42 -8.37 12.22
C PHE A 13 -8.00 -8.04 11.74
N LEU A 14 -7.12 -7.74 12.70
CA LEU A 14 -5.75 -7.34 12.40
C LEU A 14 -4.85 -8.52 11.97
N CYS A 15 -5.28 -9.77 12.17
CA CYS A 15 -4.54 -10.95 11.72
C CYS A 15 -5.43 -11.93 10.95
N SER A 16 -4.79 -12.60 9.99
CA SER A 16 -5.44 -13.53 9.05
C SER A 16 -6.12 -14.69 9.73
N GLU A 17 -5.51 -15.24 10.78
CA GLU A 17 -6.05 -16.40 11.53
C GLU A 17 -7.36 -16.06 12.23
N SER A 18 -7.40 -14.92 12.94
CA SER A 18 -8.63 -14.49 13.63
C SER A 18 -9.77 -14.21 12.66
N LEU A 19 -9.46 -13.63 11.48
CA LEU A 19 -10.43 -13.40 10.44
C LEU A 19 -10.94 -14.72 9.85
N LYS A 20 -10.03 -15.64 9.51
CA LYS A 20 -10.36 -16.96 8.95
C LYS A 20 -11.27 -17.75 9.88
N ASP A 21 -11.01 -17.74 11.20
CA ASP A 21 -11.83 -18.45 12.19
C ASP A 21 -13.19 -17.77 12.41
N ALA A 22 -13.27 -16.44 12.27
CA ALA A 22 -14.51 -15.70 12.46
C ALA A 22 -15.46 -15.79 11.26
N LEU A 23 -14.95 -15.86 10.04
CA LEU A 23 -15.73 -15.81 8.79
C LEU A 23 -16.88 -16.80 8.74
N PRO A 24 -16.71 -18.10 9.06
CA PRO A 24 -17.83 -19.06 9.02
C PRO A 24 -18.98 -18.69 9.94
N VAL A 25 -18.66 -18.13 11.13
CA VAL A 25 -19.67 -17.74 12.11
C VAL A 25 -20.40 -16.46 11.65
N LEU A 26 -19.68 -15.50 11.09
CA LEU A 26 -20.25 -14.26 10.56
C LEU A 26 -21.12 -14.53 9.32
N SER A 27 -20.65 -15.40 8.43
CA SER A 27 -21.38 -15.81 7.24
C SER A 27 -22.72 -16.49 7.58
N GLN A 28 -22.72 -17.42 8.54
CA GLN A 28 -23.97 -18.07 9.01
C GLN A 28 -24.97 -17.06 9.61
N ALA A 29 -24.47 -15.95 10.18
CA ALA A 29 -25.30 -14.91 10.76
C ALA A 29 -25.67 -13.80 9.74
N ASN A 30 -25.23 -13.89 8.48
CA ASN A 30 -25.32 -12.86 7.45
C ASN A 30 -24.74 -11.50 7.92
N VAL A 31 -23.66 -11.53 8.70
CA VAL A 31 -22.96 -10.35 9.20
C VAL A 31 -21.75 -10.08 8.29
N PRO A 32 -21.73 -8.99 7.50
CA PRO A 32 -20.57 -8.63 6.70
C PRO A 32 -19.39 -8.24 7.59
N ALA A 33 -18.18 -8.56 7.14
CA ALA A 33 -16.93 -8.21 7.81
C ALA A 33 -16.13 -7.24 6.96
N LEU A 34 -15.52 -6.24 7.60
CA LEU A 34 -14.62 -5.28 6.96
C LEU A 34 -13.26 -5.35 7.65
N THR A 35 -12.24 -5.87 6.94
CA THR A 35 -10.86 -5.92 7.45
C THR A 35 -10.10 -4.66 7.08
N LEU A 36 -9.24 -4.19 8.02
CA LEU A 36 -8.44 -2.98 7.87
C LEU A 36 -6.97 -3.27 7.53
N SER A 37 -6.52 -4.52 7.66
CA SER A 37 -5.09 -4.82 7.62
C SER A 37 -4.72 -6.11 6.90
N VAL A 38 -5.65 -7.06 6.78
CA VAL A 38 -5.35 -8.36 6.16
C VAL A 38 -5.19 -8.19 4.66
N ARG A 39 -3.98 -8.43 4.14
CA ARG A 39 -3.62 -8.21 2.72
C ARG A 39 -3.55 -9.49 1.89
N TRP A 40 -3.69 -10.67 2.53
CA TRP A 40 -3.58 -11.94 1.84
C TRP A 40 -4.73 -12.14 0.84
N LYS A 41 -4.37 -12.19 -0.46
CA LYS A 41 -5.32 -12.30 -1.57
C LYS A 41 -6.16 -13.58 -1.51
N GLY A 42 -5.53 -14.72 -1.25
CA GLY A 42 -6.23 -16.02 -1.20
C GLY A 42 -7.37 -16.04 -0.18
N LEU A 43 -7.28 -15.29 0.92
CA LEU A 43 -8.36 -15.22 1.90
C LEU A 43 -9.62 -14.54 1.33
N MET A 44 -9.47 -13.49 0.53
CA MET A 44 -10.60 -12.81 -0.14
C MET A 44 -11.23 -13.72 -1.19
N GLU A 45 -10.41 -14.36 -2.01
CA GLU A 45 -10.87 -15.32 -3.02
C GLU A 45 -11.64 -16.50 -2.39
N ASP A 46 -11.13 -17.05 -1.30
CA ASP A 46 -11.77 -18.15 -0.57
C ASP A 46 -13.08 -17.68 0.08
N ALA A 47 -13.12 -16.47 0.64
CA ALA A 47 -14.32 -15.88 1.22
C ALA A 47 -15.42 -15.70 0.17
N ILE A 48 -15.09 -15.17 -1.00
CA ILE A 48 -16.04 -15.00 -2.12
C ILE A 48 -16.56 -16.37 -2.59
N LYS A 49 -15.68 -17.34 -2.81
CA LYS A 49 -16.06 -18.72 -3.21
C LYS A 49 -16.98 -19.38 -2.18
N ALA A 50 -16.80 -19.07 -0.90
CA ALA A 50 -17.64 -19.56 0.19
C ALA A 50 -18.94 -18.75 0.39
N GLY A 51 -19.18 -17.70 -0.40
CA GLY A 51 -20.33 -16.81 -0.26
C GLY A 51 -20.29 -15.95 1.01
N SER A 52 -19.11 -15.70 1.55
CA SER A 52 -18.93 -14.85 2.73
C SER A 52 -18.82 -13.38 2.33
N SER A 53 -19.51 -12.50 3.06
CA SER A 53 -19.46 -11.05 2.84
C SER A 53 -18.25 -10.44 3.57
N LEU A 54 -17.05 -10.72 3.07
CA LEU A 54 -15.80 -10.11 3.55
C LEU A 54 -15.39 -8.99 2.60
N PHE A 55 -15.17 -7.80 3.14
CA PHE A 55 -14.66 -6.62 2.42
C PHE A 55 -13.31 -6.21 2.97
N ARG A 56 -12.47 -5.59 2.14
CA ARG A 56 -11.14 -5.13 2.54
C ARG A 56 -10.93 -3.65 2.27
N LEU A 57 -10.69 -2.88 3.33
CA LEU A 57 -10.34 -1.47 3.25
C LEU A 57 -8.83 -1.25 3.08
N ALA A 58 -8.00 -2.24 3.45
CA ALA A 58 -6.57 -2.22 3.20
C ALA A 58 -6.24 -2.52 1.73
N PRO A 59 -5.10 -2.07 1.20
CA PRO A 59 -4.63 -2.55 -0.10
C PRO A 59 -4.37 -4.05 -0.08
N ASN A 60 -4.56 -4.72 -1.21
CA ASN A 60 -4.13 -6.11 -1.37
C ASN A 60 -2.63 -6.20 -1.68
N ALA A 61 -2.08 -7.43 -1.66
CA ALA A 61 -0.65 -7.65 -1.83
C ALA A 61 -0.13 -7.26 -3.23
N ASP A 62 -0.99 -7.26 -4.25
CA ASP A 62 -0.59 -7.01 -5.65
C ASP A 62 -0.58 -5.51 -6.00
N GLN A 63 -1.30 -4.67 -5.25
CA GLN A 63 -1.50 -3.25 -5.58
C GLN A 63 -0.22 -2.42 -5.47
N GLU A 64 0.72 -2.79 -4.59
CA GLU A 64 2.03 -2.15 -4.48
C GLU A 64 2.85 -2.36 -5.76
N ALA A 65 2.97 -3.63 -6.19
CA ALA A 65 3.70 -3.98 -7.42
C ALA A 65 3.08 -3.34 -8.67
N ALA A 66 1.75 -3.30 -8.74
CA ALA A 66 1.02 -2.67 -9.84
C ALA A 66 1.35 -1.16 -9.91
N LYS A 67 1.28 -0.44 -8.77
CA LYS A 67 1.59 1.00 -8.76
C LYS A 67 3.06 1.28 -9.07
N LEU A 68 3.99 0.48 -8.55
CA LEU A 68 5.41 0.59 -8.87
C LEU A 68 5.67 0.39 -10.36
N SER A 69 5.05 -0.62 -10.96
CA SER A 69 5.15 -0.89 -12.39
C SER A 69 4.58 0.25 -13.23
N ASP A 70 3.44 0.80 -12.83
CA ASP A 70 2.80 1.93 -13.51
C ASP A 70 3.68 3.20 -13.47
N VAL A 71 4.29 3.50 -12.32
CA VAL A 71 5.25 4.62 -12.17
C VAL A 71 6.45 4.43 -13.10
N ILE A 72 7.06 3.24 -13.09
CA ILE A 72 8.23 2.94 -13.93
C ILE A 72 7.88 3.06 -15.41
N LEU A 73 6.76 2.51 -15.86
CA LEU A 73 6.34 2.56 -17.25
C LEU A 73 5.97 3.97 -17.70
N ARG A 74 5.31 4.74 -16.84
CA ARG A 74 4.91 6.12 -17.17
C ARG A 74 6.09 7.08 -17.22
N ASP A 75 6.99 7.01 -16.22
CA ASP A 75 8.00 8.05 -16.03
C ASP A 75 9.40 7.62 -16.52
N TRP A 76 9.70 6.31 -16.60
CA TRP A 76 11.04 5.79 -16.86
C TRP A 76 11.16 4.94 -18.15
N ALA A 77 10.10 4.86 -18.98
CA ALA A 77 10.09 4.01 -20.18
C ALA A 77 11.29 4.22 -21.14
N GLY A 78 11.83 5.44 -21.18
CA GLY A 78 13.00 5.80 -22.00
C GLY A 78 14.34 5.72 -21.27
N SER A 79 14.38 5.23 -20.05
CA SER A 79 15.56 5.23 -19.18
C SER A 79 16.18 3.84 -19.06
N ALA A 80 17.48 3.78 -18.70
CA ALA A 80 18.12 2.54 -18.30
C ALA A 80 17.73 2.20 -16.86
N VAL A 81 16.79 1.28 -16.70
CA VAL A 81 16.18 0.90 -15.42
C VAL A 81 16.85 -0.32 -14.82
N ALA A 82 17.19 -0.26 -13.53
CA ALA A 82 17.59 -1.41 -12.74
C ALA A 82 16.49 -1.84 -11.76
N LEU A 83 16.41 -3.13 -11.49
CA LEU A 83 15.67 -3.70 -10.38
C LEU A 83 16.67 -4.35 -9.41
N LEU A 84 16.72 -3.85 -8.19
CA LEU A 84 17.64 -4.30 -7.14
C LEU A 84 16.83 -4.83 -5.95
N GLU A 85 17.17 -6.03 -5.46
CA GLU A 85 16.44 -6.65 -4.37
C GLU A 85 17.38 -7.06 -3.22
N ASP A 86 16.88 -7.06 -1.98
CA ASP A 86 17.65 -7.28 -0.76
C ASP A 86 17.86 -8.76 -0.39
N GLY A 87 17.43 -9.69 -1.23
CA GLY A 87 17.52 -11.13 -0.97
C GLY A 87 16.48 -11.69 0.00
N THR A 88 15.63 -10.86 0.61
CA THR A 88 14.49 -11.31 1.42
C THR A 88 13.40 -11.92 0.53
N ILE A 89 12.51 -12.71 1.12
CA ILE A 89 11.36 -13.25 0.39
C ILE A 89 10.51 -12.10 -0.18
N ARG A 90 10.20 -11.09 0.65
CA ARG A 90 9.40 -9.94 0.23
C ARG A 90 10.07 -9.14 -0.90
N GLY A 91 11.37 -8.83 -0.76
CA GLY A 91 12.11 -8.08 -1.79
C GLY A 91 12.12 -8.80 -3.13
N ARG A 92 12.33 -10.13 -3.12
CA ARG A 92 12.28 -10.95 -4.33
C ARG A 92 10.90 -11.02 -4.96
N GLU A 93 9.87 -11.32 -4.17
CA GLU A 93 8.49 -11.42 -4.67
C GLU A 93 8.02 -10.10 -5.28
N LEU A 94 8.28 -8.96 -4.61
CA LEU A 94 7.94 -7.64 -5.13
C LEU A 94 8.70 -7.30 -6.42
N THR A 95 10.02 -7.52 -6.44
CA THR A 95 10.87 -7.27 -7.62
C THR A 95 10.47 -8.16 -8.79
N GLU A 96 10.14 -9.42 -8.55
CA GLU A 96 9.69 -10.35 -9.58
C GLU A 96 8.32 -9.96 -10.15
N ALA A 97 7.39 -9.55 -9.29
CA ALA A 97 6.08 -9.07 -9.73
C ALA A 97 6.21 -7.81 -10.61
N ILE A 98 7.08 -6.87 -10.23
CA ILE A 98 7.38 -5.68 -11.02
C ILE A 98 8.03 -6.11 -12.34
N ARG A 99 9.06 -6.95 -12.33
CA ARG A 99 9.75 -7.42 -13.53
C ARG A 99 8.79 -8.03 -14.53
N THR A 100 7.94 -8.96 -14.08
CA THR A 100 6.93 -9.62 -14.90
C THR A 100 5.98 -8.60 -15.54
N SER A 101 5.42 -7.70 -14.74
CA SER A 101 4.51 -6.65 -15.22
C SER A 101 5.17 -5.73 -16.26
N LEU A 102 6.43 -5.35 -16.05
CA LEU A 102 7.18 -4.51 -16.98
C LEU A 102 7.45 -5.24 -18.31
N GLU A 103 7.91 -6.50 -18.24
CA GLU A 103 8.22 -7.31 -19.43
C GLU A 103 6.97 -7.59 -20.27
N GLU A 104 5.83 -7.92 -19.63
CA GLU A 104 4.53 -8.12 -20.30
C GLU A 104 4.06 -6.85 -21.03
N ARG A 105 4.43 -5.67 -20.51
CA ARG A 105 4.07 -4.36 -21.05
C ARG A 105 5.19 -3.76 -21.94
N GLY A 106 6.21 -4.57 -22.30
CA GLY A 106 7.23 -4.25 -23.29
C GLY A 106 8.46 -3.51 -22.77
N LEU A 107 8.62 -3.33 -21.45
CA LEU A 107 9.81 -2.73 -20.85
C LEU A 107 10.66 -3.82 -20.20
N LYS A 108 11.86 -4.05 -20.73
CA LYS A 108 12.81 -4.98 -20.12
C LYS A 108 13.82 -4.21 -19.28
N PRO A 109 13.94 -4.51 -17.96
CA PRO A 109 14.97 -3.91 -17.12
C PRO A 109 16.37 -4.16 -17.67
N ALA A 110 17.20 -3.12 -17.72
CA ALA A 110 18.56 -3.20 -18.26
C ALA A 110 19.53 -3.91 -17.29
N PHE A 111 19.20 -3.94 -16.02
CA PHE A 111 20.02 -4.55 -14.98
C PHE A 111 19.14 -5.12 -13.87
N VAL A 112 19.43 -6.32 -13.38
CA VAL A 112 18.78 -6.95 -12.24
C VAL A 112 19.86 -7.53 -11.35
N ASP A 113 19.83 -7.21 -10.06
CA ASP A 113 20.86 -7.68 -9.12
C ASP A 113 20.28 -7.81 -7.70
N THR A 114 20.98 -8.60 -6.87
CA THR A 114 20.68 -8.78 -5.45
C THR A 114 21.78 -8.13 -4.64
N PHE A 115 21.40 -7.44 -3.58
CA PHE A 115 22.34 -6.90 -2.61
C PHE A 115 22.12 -7.52 -1.22
N ARG A 116 23.08 -7.36 -0.35
CA ARG A 116 22.97 -7.81 1.04
C ARG A 116 22.45 -6.66 1.88
N PRO A 117 21.29 -6.81 2.57
CA PRO A 117 20.72 -5.74 3.38
C PRO A 117 21.54 -5.44 4.64
N GLY A 118 21.33 -4.27 5.22
CA GLY A 118 21.92 -3.86 6.48
C GLY A 118 23.44 -3.65 6.44
N GLN A 119 24.02 -3.39 5.26
CA GLN A 119 25.42 -3.10 5.13
C GLN A 119 25.70 -1.61 5.33
N GLU A 120 26.84 -1.31 6.00
CA GLU A 120 27.30 0.08 6.15
C GLU A 120 27.65 0.74 4.81
N GLN A 121 27.96 -0.05 3.77
CA GLN A 121 28.33 0.43 2.44
C GLN A 121 27.85 -0.53 1.34
N GLN A 122 27.42 0.04 0.21
CA GLN A 122 27.01 -0.69 -0.99
C GLN A 122 27.86 -0.30 -2.23
N LEU A 123 29.11 0.14 -2.04
CA LEU A 123 29.98 0.61 -3.10
C LEU A 123 30.18 -0.38 -4.25
N THR A 124 30.26 -1.69 -3.93
CA THR A 124 30.40 -2.72 -4.96
C THR A 124 29.17 -2.81 -5.86
N LEU A 125 27.98 -2.74 -5.28
CA LEU A 125 26.70 -2.68 -6.02
C LEU A 125 26.65 -1.42 -6.90
N VAL A 126 26.91 -0.26 -6.30
CA VAL A 126 26.88 1.04 -6.98
C VAL A 126 27.82 1.08 -8.18
N ARG A 127 29.04 0.51 -8.07
CA ARG A 127 29.97 0.42 -9.21
C ARG A 127 29.47 -0.48 -10.31
N ARG A 128 28.79 -1.60 -10.01
CA ARG A 128 28.15 -2.45 -11.04
C ARG A 128 27.02 -1.71 -11.75
N VAL A 129 26.15 -1.03 -10.99
CA VAL A 129 25.04 -0.20 -11.50
C VAL A 129 25.60 0.89 -12.43
N LYS A 130 26.68 1.57 -12.00
CA LYS A 130 27.37 2.60 -12.81
C LYS A 130 27.97 2.04 -14.09
N ALA A 131 28.65 0.90 -14.01
CA ALA A 131 29.25 0.23 -15.17
C ALA A 131 28.19 -0.25 -16.17
N ALA A 132 26.97 -0.57 -15.71
CA ALA A 132 25.84 -0.92 -16.57
C ALA A 132 25.13 0.30 -17.17
N GLY A 133 25.56 1.53 -16.87
CA GLY A 133 24.97 2.76 -17.40
C GLY A 133 23.56 3.05 -16.89
N ILE A 134 23.21 2.56 -15.72
CA ILE A 134 21.89 2.72 -15.12
C ILE A 134 21.72 4.16 -14.62
N THR A 135 20.53 4.70 -14.87
CA THR A 135 20.12 6.05 -14.43
C THR A 135 18.93 6.04 -13.45
N HIS A 136 18.17 4.96 -13.43
CA HIS A 136 16.98 4.79 -12.59
C HIS A 136 16.99 3.40 -11.96
N ALA A 137 16.74 3.31 -10.67
CA ALA A 137 16.73 2.03 -9.97
C ALA A 137 15.55 1.91 -9.00
N PHE A 138 14.79 0.82 -9.14
CA PHE A 138 13.90 0.35 -8.09
C PHE A 138 14.73 -0.46 -7.09
N ILE A 139 14.49 -0.22 -5.79
CA ILE A 139 15.15 -0.91 -4.68
C ILE A 139 14.07 -1.66 -3.87
N GLY A 140 14.05 -2.98 -4.00
CA GLY A 140 13.23 -3.88 -3.20
C GLY A 140 13.91 -4.18 -1.85
N GLY A 141 14.07 -3.16 -1.03
CA GLY A 141 14.67 -3.20 0.29
C GLY A 141 14.04 -2.16 1.22
N ASP A 142 14.58 -2.01 2.41
CA ASP A 142 14.08 -1.03 3.37
C ASP A 142 14.70 0.37 3.17
N ARG A 143 14.24 1.33 3.98
CA ARG A 143 14.66 2.72 3.91
C ARG A 143 16.17 2.89 4.18
N GLY A 144 16.72 2.16 5.15
CA GLY A 144 18.13 2.24 5.51
C GLY A 144 19.03 1.80 4.36
N ASP A 145 18.68 0.72 3.66
CA ASP A 145 19.42 0.23 2.50
C ASP A 145 19.37 1.24 1.35
N VAL A 146 18.20 1.82 1.08
CA VAL A 146 18.05 2.86 0.04
C VAL A 146 18.90 4.09 0.37
N ALA A 147 18.91 4.53 1.63
CA ALA A 147 19.72 5.67 2.08
C ALA A 147 21.23 5.40 1.90
N VAL A 148 21.70 4.20 2.22
CA VAL A 148 23.09 3.78 2.00
C VAL A 148 23.44 3.76 0.51
N ILE A 149 22.56 3.20 -0.33
CA ILE A 149 22.76 3.15 -1.79
C ILE A 149 22.79 4.57 -2.37
N ALA A 150 21.88 5.47 -1.94
CA ALA A 150 21.85 6.87 -2.38
C ALA A 150 23.15 7.59 -2.05
N ARG A 151 23.59 7.52 -0.80
CA ARG A 151 24.86 8.11 -0.33
C ARG A 151 26.06 7.60 -1.13
N ASP A 152 26.15 6.27 -1.31
CA ASP A 152 27.27 5.65 -1.98
C ASP A 152 27.25 5.96 -3.50
N ALA A 153 26.09 6.05 -4.13
CA ALA A 153 25.94 6.49 -5.52
C ALA A 153 26.50 7.92 -5.70
N LYS A 154 26.12 8.82 -4.81
CA LYS A 154 26.61 10.20 -4.79
C LYS A 154 28.14 10.26 -4.61
N SER A 155 28.69 9.45 -3.70
CA SER A 155 30.14 9.39 -3.46
C SER A 155 30.94 8.89 -4.67
N GLU A 156 30.35 7.99 -5.46
CA GLU A 156 30.93 7.46 -6.72
C GLU A 156 30.63 8.36 -7.95
N GLY A 157 29.99 9.54 -7.73
CA GLY A 157 29.61 10.46 -8.79
C GLY A 157 28.58 9.86 -9.77
N LEU A 158 27.71 8.98 -9.30
CA LEU A 158 26.61 8.42 -10.05
C LEU A 158 25.33 9.18 -9.70
N SER A 159 24.76 9.87 -10.71
CA SER A 159 23.40 10.43 -10.59
C SER A 159 22.40 9.32 -10.82
N LEU A 160 21.68 8.93 -9.79
CA LEU A 160 20.74 7.80 -9.79
C LEU A 160 19.41 8.24 -9.21
N THR A 161 18.34 8.12 -10.00
CA THR A 161 16.97 8.28 -9.50
C THR A 161 16.56 6.98 -8.82
N LEU A 162 16.16 7.06 -7.56
CA LEU A 162 15.81 5.89 -6.73
C LEU A 162 14.32 5.85 -6.47
N LEU A 163 13.75 4.66 -6.50
CA LEU A 163 12.35 4.37 -6.15
C LEU A 163 12.32 3.17 -5.21
N GLY A 164 11.72 3.34 -4.04
CA GLY A 164 11.42 2.26 -3.10
C GLY A 164 9.94 1.91 -3.06
N GLY A 165 9.61 0.85 -2.35
CA GLY A 165 8.24 0.45 -2.05
C GLY A 165 7.75 0.97 -0.69
N GLU A 166 6.66 0.37 -0.18
CA GLU A 166 6.05 0.73 1.12
C GLU A 166 7.02 0.59 2.30
N ALA A 167 8.04 -0.29 2.20
CA ALA A 167 9.08 -0.45 3.22
C ALA A 167 9.87 0.85 3.50
N MET A 168 9.82 1.83 2.58
CA MET A 168 10.41 3.16 2.79
C MET A 168 9.79 3.96 3.94
N ARG A 169 8.64 3.53 4.47
CA ARG A 169 7.98 4.15 5.64
C ARG A 169 8.59 3.73 6.99
N ALA A 170 9.61 2.89 7.00
CA ALA A 170 10.33 2.53 8.22
C ALA A 170 10.90 3.78 8.92
N ALA A 171 11.22 3.66 10.21
CA ALA A 171 11.84 4.75 10.97
C ALA A 171 13.22 5.13 10.39
N ASP A 172 13.68 6.34 10.72
CA ASP A 172 15.00 6.80 10.34
C ASP A 172 16.09 5.89 10.90
N GLU A 173 17.04 5.60 10.03
CA GLU A 173 18.26 4.86 10.32
C GLU A 173 19.44 5.84 10.43
N PRO A 174 20.64 5.37 10.86
CA PRO A 174 21.82 6.24 11.02
C PRO A 174 22.21 7.04 9.78
N VAL A 175 21.87 6.55 8.59
CA VAL A 175 22.08 7.27 7.33
C VAL A 175 20.77 7.94 6.92
N PRO A 176 20.73 9.28 6.88
CA PRO A 176 19.53 9.99 6.47
C PRO A 176 19.21 9.73 4.98
N LEU A 177 17.92 9.68 4.66
CA LEU A 177 17.48 9.61 3.27
C LEU A 177 17.73 10.95 2.57
N GLU A 178 18.19 10.92 1.34
CA GLU A 178 18.43 12.13 0.54
C GLU A 178 17.13 12.63 -0.10
N ASP A 179 17.00 13.97 -0.23
CA ASP A 179 15.88 14.60 -0.94
C ASP A 179 15.81 14.12 -2.39
N GLY A 180 14.58 13.96 -2.89
CA GLY A 180 14.31 13.49 -4.24
C GLY A 180 14.24 11.97 -4.39
N VAL A 181 14.49 11.19 -3.33
CA VAL A 181 14.24 9.75 -3.34
C VAL A 181 12.74 9.51 -3.40
N LEU A 182 12.33 8.68 -4.37
CA LEU A 182 10.93 8.34 -4.60
C LEU A 182 10.51 7.08 -3.83
N ALA A 183 9.25 7.02 -3.48
CA ALA A 183 8.64 5.82 -2.92
C ALA A 183 7.21 5.62 -3.43
N VAL A 184 6.78 4.38 -3.55
CA VAL A 184 5.35 4.05 -3.64
C VAL A 184 4.89 3.64 -2.27
N GLY A 185 3.93 4.38 -1.71
CA GLY A 185 3.41 4.15 -0.38
C GLY A 185 1.98 4.66 -0.22
N LEU A 186 1.38 4.36 0.93
CA LEU A 186 0.12 4.97 1.33
C LEU A 186 0.41 6.39 1.85
N ILE A 187 -0.49 7.33 1.55
CA ILE A 187 -0.40 8.67 2.16
C ILE A 187 -0.57 8.52 3.68
N GLU A 188 0.26 9.24 4.43
CA GLU A 188 0.05 9.32 5.88
C GLU A 188 -1.26 10.02 6.17
N THR A 189 -2.06 9.44 7.04
CA THR A 189 -3.42 9.91 7.29
C THR A 189 -3.53 11.40 7.65
N PRO A 190 -2.62 11.99 8.45
CA PRO A 190 -2.66 13.43 8.73
C PRO A 190 -2.45 14.32 7.49
N GLN A 191 -1.88 13.77 6.42
CA GLN A 191 -1.63 14.47 5.15
C GLN A 191 -2.79 14.30 4.14
N GLU A 192 -3.73 13.41 4.42
CA GLU A 192 -4.90 13.21 3.56
C GLU A 192 -5.88 14.37 3.75
N PRO A 193 -6.20 15.15 2.70
CA PRO A 193 -7.09 16.31 2.83
C PRO A 193 -8.47 15.95 3.40
N ALA A 194 -9.01 14.78 3.07
CA ALA A 194 -10.28 14.29 3.58
C ALA A 194 -10.26 14.01 5.09
N ALA A 195 -9.09 13.76 5.67
CA ALA A 195 -8.94 13.52 7.10
C ALA A 195 -8.86 14.79 7.94
N ALA A 196 -8.73 15.98 7.34
CA ALA A 196 -8.40 17.20 8.07
C ALA A 196 -9.35 17.51 9.23
N ALA A 197 -10.66 17.36 9.03
CA ALA A 197 -11.66 17.60 10.08
C ALA A 197 -11.51 16.58 11.23
N LEU A 198 -11.41 15.30 10.91
CA LEU A 198 -11.24 14.23 11.89
C LEU A 198 -9.92 14.38 12.67
N VAL A 199 -8.83 14.75 11.99
CA VAL A 199 -7.52 14.97 12.63
C VAL A 199 -7.61 16.13 13.63
N ALA A 200 -8.35 17.20 13.30
CA ALA A 200 -8.58 18.32 14.23
C ALA A 200 -9.35 17.85 15.49
N GLU A 201 -10.42 17.09 15.32
CA GLU A 201 -11.22 16.53 16.44
C GLU A 201 -10.38 15.58 17.31
N LEU A 202 -9.62 14.67 16.70
CA LEU A 202 -8.74 13.75 17.42
C LEU A 202 -7.67 14.51 18.23
N THR A 203 -7.10 15.57 17.63
CA THR A 203 -6.08 16.40 18.27
C THR A 203 -6.67 17.12 19.50
N GLU A 204 -7.89 17.67 19.40
CA GLU A 204 -8.60 18.27 20.53
C GLU A 204 -8.87 17.24 21.63
N ALA A 205 -9.24 16.02 21.24
CA ALA A 205 -9.42 14.89 22.15
C ALA A 205 -8.11 14.30 22.69
N LYS A 206 -6.94 14.80 22.26
CA LYS A 206 -5.61 14.28 22.61
C LYS A 206 -5.38 12.83 22.16
N ILE A 207 -5.96 12.46 21.05
CA ILE A 207 -5.77 11.16 20.39
C ILE A 207 -4.85 11.37 19.19
N THR A 208 -3.75 10.64 19.13
CA THR A 208 -2.83 10.67 17.98
C THR A 208 -3.47 9.94 16.81
N PRO A 209 -3.61 10.58 15.63
CA PRO A 209 -4.26 10.00 14.45
C PRO A 209 -3.29 9.09 13.68
N GLU A 210 -2.79 8.04 14.32
CA GLU A 210 -1.81 7.11 13.75
C GLU A 210 -2.35 5.67 13.66
N GLY A 211 -1.64 4.82 12.92
CA GLY A 211 -1.98 3.41 12.75
C GLY A 211 -3.36 3.21 12.14
N TYR A 212 -4.23 2.51 12.86
CA TYR A 212 -5.59 2.18 12.39
C TYR A 212 -6.69 3.14 12.88
N VAL A 213 -6.37 4.26 13.53
CA VAL A 213 -7.38 5.19 14.08
C VAL A 213 -8.28 5.72 12.97
N VAL A 214 -7.71 6.30 11.92
CA VAL A 214 -8.48 6.85 10.80
C VAL A 214 -9.08 5.78 9.90
N PRO A 215 -8.38 4.70 9.55
CA PRO A 215 -9.01 3.57 8.87
C PRO A 215 -10.21 2.97 9.63
N ALA A 216 -10.13 2.85 10.95
CA ALA A 216 -11.24 2.36 11.76
C ALA A 216 -12.44 3.32 11.76
N HIS A 217 -12.19 4.62 11.87
CA HIS A 217 -13.25 5.63 11.74
C HIS A 217 -13.93 5.54 10.36
N SER A 218 -13.15 5.49 9.29
CA SER A 218 -13.66 5.37 7.92
C SER A 218 -14.48 4.09 7.73
N ALA A 219 -14.04 2.97 8.31
CA ALA A 219 -14.81 1.71 8.27
C ALA A 219 -16.17 1.84 8.99
N VAL A 220 -16.22 2.53 10.11
CA VAL A 220 -17.51 2.80 10.82
C VAL A 220 -18.41 3.69 9.97
N THR A 221 -17.88 4.75 9.36
CA THR A 221 -18.63 5.63 8.44
C THR A 221 -19.23 4.83 7.29
N ILE A 222 -18.40 4.03 6.59
CA ILE A 222 -18.84 3.16 5.50
C ILE A 222 -19.98 2.25 5.91
N LEU A 223 -19.85 1.57 7.07
CA LEU A 223 -20.85 0.63 7.52
C LEU A 223 -22.14 1.32 8.01
N ALA A 224 -22.04 2.52 8.60
CA ALA A 224 -23.21 3.31 9.00
C ALA A 224 -24.01 3.76 7.77
N ASP A 225 -23.34 4.25 6.73
CA ASP A 225 -23.96 4.67 5.49
C ASP A 225 -24.58 3.48 4.74
N ALA A 226 -23.83 2.37 4.62
CA ALA A 226 -24.32 1.14 4.02
C ALA A 226 -25.54 0.57 4.75
N TRP A 227 -25.57 0.65 6.08
CA TRP A 227 -26.74 0.26 6.87
C TRP A 227 -27.94 1.18 6.62
N GLY A 228 -27.72 2.49 6.47
CA GLY A 228 -28.77 3.45 6.10
C GLY A 228 -29.38 3.12 4.73
N ILE A 229 -28.54 2.84 3.73
CA ILE A 229 -28.97 2.44 2.37
C ILE A 229 -29.73 1.11 2.43
N SER A 230 -29.16 0.11 3.09
CA SER A 230 -29.77 -1.22 3.30
C SER A 230 -31.15 -1.11 3.91
N SER A 231 -31.29 -0.30 4.97
CA SER A 231 -32.58 -0.08 5.66
C SER A 231 -33.62 0.60 4.76
N ALA A 232 -33.20 1.55 3.94
CA ALA A 232 -34.10 2.25 3.03
C ALA A 232 -34.55 1.38 1.83
N MET A 233 -33.66 0.49 1.34
CA MET A 233 -33.92 -0.36 0.19
C MET A 233 -34.47 -1.74 0.56
N GLY A 234 -34.37 -2.16 1.80
CA GLY A 234 -34.75 -3.51 2.25
C GLY A 234 -33.81 -4.62 1.73
N THR A 235 -32.54 -4.29 1.48
CA THR A 235 -31.50 -5.21 0.98
C THR A 235 -30.47 -5.53 2.07
N PRO A 236 -29.69 -6.61 1.97
CA PRO A 236 -28.60 -6.86 2.88
C PRO A 236 -27.55 -5.73 2.90
N VAL A 237 -26.91 -5.49 4.06
CA VAL A 237 -25.83 -4.48 4.17
C VAL A 237 -24.67 -4.78 3.20
N ALA A 238 -24.36 -6.05 2.97
CA ALA A 238 -23.33 -6.46 2.03
C ALA A 238 -23.60 -5.96 0.61
N ASP A 239 -24.85 -5.99 0.16
CA ASP A 239 -25.23 -5.53 -1.20
C ASP A 239 -25.07 -4.00 -1.31
N ALA A 240 -25.34 -3.27 -0.23
CA ALA A 240 -25.16 -1.82 -0.19
C ALA A 240 -23.69 -1.37 -0.21
N LEU A 241 -22.75 -2.26 0.14
CA LEU A 241 -21.31 -1.98 0.10
C LEU A 241 -20.75 -2.02 -1.34
N ILE A 242 -21.30 -2.87 -2.21
CA ILE A 242 -20.80 -3.09 -3.57
C ILE A 242 -21.22 -1.93 -4.49
N GLY A 243 -20.27 -1.33 -5.21
CA GLY A 243 -20.50 -0.29 -6.20
C GLY A 243 -20.92 1.07 -5.64
N THR A 244 -21.15 1.19 -4.32
CA THR A 244 -21.45 2.47 -3.67
C THR A 244 -20.14 3.18 -3.33
N THR A 245 -20.08 4.48 -3.64
CA THR A 245 -18.95 5.34 -3.22
C THR A 245 -19.29 5.98 -1.89
N PHE A 246 -18.43 5.78 -0.89
CA PHE A 246 -18.53 6.33 0.46
C PHE A 246 -17.52 7.44 0.64
N GLU A 247 -17.97 8.61 1.09
CA GLU A 247 -17.08 9.71 1.47
C GLU A 247 -16.52 9.47 2.87
N THR A 248 -15.20 9.33 2.98
CA THR A 248 -14.55 8.97 4.24
C THR A 248 -13.35 9.86 4.53
N ALA A 249 -12.80 9.72 5.74
CA ALA A 249 -11.53 10.37 6.09
C ALA A 249 -10.30 9.80 5.34
N LEU A 250 -10.46 8.70 4.59
CA LEU A 250 -9.46 8.19 3.64
C LEU A 250 -9.71 8.69 2.20
N GLY A 251 -10.65 9.63 2.01
CA GLY A 251 -11.19 10.01 0.73
C GLY A 251 -12.34 9.11 0.28
N PRO A 252 -12.75 9.19 -0.99
CA PRO A 252 -13.81 8.35 -1.54
C PRO A 252 -13.37 6.87 -1.57
N VAL A 253 -14.24 5.99 -1.10
CA VAL A 253 -14.02 4.53 -1.06
C VAL A 253 -15.15 3.83 -1.80
N THR A 254 -14.79 2.94 -2.72
CA THR A 254 -15.74 2.09 -3.45
C THR A 254 -15.21 0.65 -3.47
N PHE A 255 -16.09 -0.30 -3.18
CA PHE A 255 -15.76 -1.73 -3.30
C PHE A 255 -16.34 -2.29 -4.59
N GLY A 256 -15.55 -3.12 -5.29
CA GLY A 256 -15.97 -3.87 -6.45
C GLY A 256 -16.78 -5.14 -6.08
N GLU A 257 -17.22 -5.87 -7.10
CA GLU A 257 -17.87 -7.18 -6.93
C GLU A 257 -16.94 -8.24 -6.29
N ASP A 258 -15.64 -8.01 -6.33
CA ASP A 258 -14.61 -8.80 -5.68
C ASP A 258 -14.38 -8.40 -4.21
N HIS A 259 -15.19 -7.47 -3.69
CA HIS A 259 -15.14 -6.90 -2.34
C HIS A 259 -13.81 -6.20 -2.00
N GLU A 260 -13.03 -5.86 -3.01
CA GLU A 260 -11.78 -5.09 -2.93
C GLU A 260 -12.01 -3.62 -3.26
N LEU A 261 -11.05 -2.78 -2.90
CA LEU A 261 -11.03 -1.38 -3.34
C LEU A 261 -10.92 -1.31 -4.87
N THR A 262 -11.83 -0.56 -5.51
CA THR A 262 -11.80 -0.34 -6.96
C THR A 262 -10.62 0.53 -7.38
N GLU A 263 -10.14 1.41 -6.50
CA GLU A 263 -8.98 2.25 -6.73
C GLU A 263 -7.77 1.75 -5.94
N ASN A 264 -6.61 1.78 -6.59
CA ASN A 264 -5.35 1.49 -5.91
C ASN A 264 -5.01 2.65 -4.96
N PRO A 265 -4.92 2.41 -3.62
CA PRO A 265 -4.67 3.48 -2.66
C PRO A 265 -3.21 3.92 -2.59
N TYR A 266 -2.29 3.20 -3.23
CA TYR A 266 -0.89 3.59 -3.28
C TYR A 266 -0.66 4.84 -4.12
N ARG A 267 0.23 5.72 -3.67
CA ARG A 267 0.61 6.96 -4.36
C ARG A 267 2.12 7.01 -4.55
N LEU A 268 2.55 7.77 -5.57
CA LEU A 268 3.96 8.13 -5.71
C LEU A 268 4.26 9.27 -4.75
N LEU A 269 5.29 9.07 -3.95
CA LEU A 269 5.77 10.00 -2.92
C LEU A 269 7.21 10.37 -3.22
N GLU A 270 7.63 11.55 -2.78
CA GLU A 270 9.00 12.04 -2.84
C GLU A 270 9.46 12.45 -1.45
N TRP A 271 10.67 12.06 -1.07
CA TRP A 271 11.28 12.49 0.18
C TRP A 271 11.70 13.94 0.10
N GLN A 272 11.22 14.77 1.03
CA GLN A 272 11.51 16.20 1.11
C GLN A 272 11.77 16.58 2.58
N GLY A 273 13.04 16.79 2.90
CA GLY A 273 13.50 17.20 4.22
C GLY A 273 13.38 16.10 5.27
N ASP A 274 12.18 15.86 5.78
CA ASP A 274 11.92 14.94 6.90
C ASP A 274 10.72 14.00 6.69
N ARG A 275 10.08 14.07 5.51
CA ARG A 275 8.88 13.29 5.22
C ARG A 275 8.69 12.99 3.74
N PHE A 276 7.86 12.00 3.46
CA PHE A 276 7.35 11.73 2.13
C PHE A 276 6.17 12.64 1.81
N VAL A 277 6.24 13.31 0.66
CA VAL A 277 5.20 14.21 0.15
C VAL A 277 4.62 13.62 -1.14
N PRO A 278 3.29 13.61 -1.31
CA PRO A 278 2.67 13.13 -2.54
C PRO A 278 3.16 13.90 -3.76
N VAL A 279 3.59 13.16 -4.80
CA VAL A 279 3.91 13.74 -6.10
C VAL A 279 2.60 13.90 -6.88
N PRO A 280 2.26 15.11 -7.35
CA PRO A 280 1.06 15.31 -8.15
C PRO A 280 1.05 14.39 -9.38
N GLU A 281 -0.05 13.66 -9.58
CA GLU A 281 -0.19 12.85 -10.79
C GLU A 281 -0.31 13.82 -12.00
N LYS A 282 0.55 13.60 -12.99
CA LYS A 282 0.44 14.35 -14.26
C LYS A 282 -0.88 13.94 -14.91
N THR A 283 -1.82 14.88 -14.96
CA THR A 283 -3.05 14.70 -15.75
C THR A 283 -2.63 14.46 -17.21
N GLN A 284 -3.02 13.32 -17.76
CA GLN A 284 -2.78 12.97 -19.18
C GLN A 284 -3.63 13.84 -20.09
#